data_ef35bc9ac450d84007d5f81e2a1c82be
#
_entry.id   ef35bc9ac450d84007d5f81e2a1c82be
#
_cell.length_a   1.000
_cell.length_b   1.000
_cell.length_c   1.000
_cell.angle_alpha   90.00
_cell.angle_beta   90.00
_cell.angle_gamma   90.00
#
_symmetry.space_group_name_H-M   'P 1'
#
loop_
_entity.id
_entity.type
_entity.pdbx_description
1 polymer ?
#
loop_
_entity_poly.entity_id
_entity_poly.type
_entity_poly.pdbx_seq_one_letter_code
_entity_poly.pdbx_strand_id
1 'polypeptide(L)'
;MNRSSPSAVTPDTIGAVDAAITSRRSVRAFLPTPVPRRTVEDILAVASRAPSGVNTQPWKVTVLMGEAKEALSERILEAHDAPERAGSIGVDVGEYDYYPTEWVSPYIERRRKIGWDLYGLLGIAKGDKARMHAQHGRNYRFFDAPVGLIFTIDRILRQGSWLDYGIFLGNLMTAARARGLDPCPQAAFIGFHEVIQEYLALPPSEMVVIGMSLGWADPDAPENRLVTERVPVSTFARFLD
;
A
#
# COMPACT_ATOMS: atom_id res chain seq x y z
N MET A 1 -39.53 -7.16 -5.53
CA MET A 1 -38.12 -7.10 -5.07
C MET A 1 -37.74 -8.47 -4.57
N ASN A 2 -37.02 -9.22 -5.39
CA ASN A 2 -36.61 -10.58 -5.06
C ASN A 2 -35.42 -10.49 -4.09
N ARG A 3 -35.64 -10.73 -2.80
CA ARG A 3 -34.54 -10.87 -1.82
C ARG A 3 -33.91 -12.24 -2.09
N SER A 4 -32.83 -12.28 -2.87
CA SER A 4 -31.99 -13.44 -2.90
C SER A 4 -31.49 -13.68 -1.47
N SER A 5 -31.77 -14.86 -0.92
CA SER A 5 -31.21 -15.30 0.35
C SER A 5 -29.68 -15.15 0.30
N PRO A 6 -29.02 -14.72 1.38
CA PRO A 6 -27.57 -14.70 1.41
C PRO A 6 -27.06 -16.10 1.05
N SER A 7 -26.14 -16.16 0.09
CA SER A 7 -25.50 -17.43 -0.29
C SER A 7 -24.88 -18.06 0.96
N ALA A 8 -25.15 -19.33 1.18
CA ALA A 8 -24.64 -20.06 2.34
C ALA A 8 -23.10 -20.03 2.34
N VAL A 9 -22.49 -19.69 3.48
CA VAL A 9 -21.05 -19.80 3.68
C VAL A 9 -20.69 -21.28 3.73
N THR A 10 -19.83 -21.71 2.82
CA THR A 10 -19.37 -23.10 2.72
C THR A 10 -17.90 -23.20 3.19
N PRO A 11 -17.41 -24.40 3.56
CA PRO A 11 -15.99 -24.60 3.87
C PRO A 11 -15.06 -24.11 2.75
N ASP A 12 -15.42 -24.30 1.48
CA ASP A 12 -14.66 -23.80 0.33
C ASP A 12 -14.60 -22.27 0.28
N THR A 13 -15.70 -21.59 0.63
CA THR A 13 -15.74 -20.13 0.73
C THR A 13 -14.83 -19.63 1.84
N ILE A 14 -14.83 -20.27 3.02
CA ILE A 14 -13.94 -19.94 4.14
C ILE A 14 -12.49 -20.10 3.69
N GLY A 15 -12.13 -21.25 3.12
CA GLY A 15 -10.77 -21.53 2.65
C GLY A 15 -10.28 -20.54 1.61
N ALA A 16 -11.13 -20.13 0.66
CA ALA A 16 -10.77 -19.16 -0.37
C ALA A 16 -10.51 -17.77 0.22
N VAL A 17 -11.33 -17.31 1.14
CA VAL A 17 -11.17 -16.01 1.81
C VAL A 17 -9.90 -15.99 2.66
N ASP A 18 -9.71 -17.02 3.50
CA ASP A 18 -8.53 -17.16 4.35
C ASP A 18 -7.25 -17.20 3.52
N ALA A 19 -7.24 -17.94 2.41
CA ALA A 19 -6.10 -17.99 1.49
C ALA A 19 -5.78 -16.61 0.88
N ALA A 20 -6.78 -15.84 0.45
CA ALA A 20 -6.57 -14.50 -0.08
C ALA A 20 -5.99 -13.55 0.96
N ILE A 21 -6.43 -13.63 2.22
CA ILE A 21 -5.95 -12.79 3.31
C ILE A 21 -4.54 -13.22 3.73
N THR A 22 -4.31 -14.50 3.97
CA THR A 22 -3.05 -15.01 4.56
C THR A 22 -1.89 -15.06 3.55
N SER A 23 -2.17 -15.23 2.26
CA SER A 23 -1.15 -15.22 1.22
C SER A 23 -0.68 -13.80 0.84
N ARG A 24 -1.42 -12.75 1.24
CA ARG A 24 -1.06 -11.37 0.91
C ARG A 24 0.22 -10.96 1.64
N ARG A 25 1.16 -10.40 0.91
CA ARG A 25 2.40 -9.79 1.42
C ARG A 25 2.68 -8.49 0.67
N SER A 26 3.58 -7.68 1.20
CA SER A 26 4.08 -6.48 0.50
C SER A 26 5.14 -6.89 -0.51
N VAL A 27 4.75 -7.02 -1.77
CA VAL A 27 5.61 -7.35 -2.91
C VAL A 27 6.36 -6.09 -3.35
N ARG A 28 7.66 -6.21 -3.61
CA ARG A 28 8.54 -5.07 -3.94
C ARG A 28 9.32 -5.26 -5.24
N ALA A 29 8.90 -6.18 -6.06
CA ALA A 29 9.33 -6.36 -7.43
C ALA A 29 8.20 -7.02 -8.22
N PHE A 30 7.86 -6.48 -9.36
CA PHE A 30 6.73 -6.94 -10.17
C PHE A 30 7.18 -7.29 -11.57
N LEU A 31 6.48 -8.25 -12.18
CA LEU A 31 6.61 -8.57 -13.58
C LEU A 31 5.98 -7.44 -14.43
N PRO A 32 6.52 -7.18 -15.63
CA PRO A 32 5.97 -6.17 -16.54
C PRO A 32 4.65 -6.59 -17.21
N THR A 33 4.11 -7.75 -16.82
CA THR A 33 2.87 -8.31 -17.38
C THR A 33 1.71 -7.34 -17.15
N PRO A 34 1.03 -6.85 -18.19
CA PRO A 34 -0.05 -5.90 -18.07
C PRO A 34 -1.22 -6.44 -17.24
N VAL A 35 -1.82 -5.57 -16.44
CA VAL A 35 -3.09 -5.84 -15.76
C VAL A 35 -4.20 -5.17 -16.55
N PRO A 36 -5.24 -5.91 -17.02
CA PRO A 36 -6.35 -5.31 -17.74
C PRO A 36 -7.08 -4.26 -16.89
N ARG A 37 -7.41 -3.12 -17.46
CA ARG A 37 -8.20 -2.07 -16.79
C ARG A 37 -9.46 -2.63 -16.14
N ARG A 38 -10.18 -3.52 -16.83
CA ARG A 38 -11.39 -4.16 -16.30
C ARG A 38 -11.13 -4.92 -14.99
N THR A 39 -10.00 -5.59 -14.86
CA THR A 39 -9.62 -6.28 -13.62
C THR A 39 -9.45 -5.30 -12.45
N VAL A 40 -8.85 -4.13 -12.71
CA VAL A 40 -8.71 -3.08 -11.70
C VAL A 40 -10.08 -2.51 -11.30
N GLU A 41 -10.96 -2.26 -12.27
CA GLU A 41 -12.34 -1.82 -12.03
C GLU A 41 -13.11 -2.82 -11.18
N ASP A 42 -13.01 -4.11 -11.47
CA ASP A 42 -13.68 -5.18 -10.71
C ASP A 42 -13.13 -5.28 -9.27
N ILE A 43 -11.82 -5.07 -9.06
CA ILE A 43 -11.20 -5.01 -7.72
C ILE A 43 -11.76 -3.81 -6.95
N LEU A 44 -11.79 -2.64 -7.54
CA LEU A 44 -12.31 -1.41 -6.92
C LEU A 44 -13.80 -1.53 -6.59
N ALA A 45 -14.60 -2.14 -7.48
CA ALA A 45 -16.02 -2.38 -7.26
C ALA A 45 -16.27 -3.28 -6.04
N VAL A 46 -15.45 -4.33 -5.86
CA VAL A 46 -15.53 -5.19 -4.67
C VAL A 46 -15.05 -4.45 -3.43
N ALA A 47 -13.92 -3.72 -3.52
CA ALA A 47 -13.36 -2.96 -2.41
C ALA A 47 -14.34 -1.90 -1.89
N SER A 48 -15.10 -1.25 -2.76
CA SER A 48 -16.10 -0.23 -2.41
C SER A 48 -17.27 -0.76 -1.56
N ARG A 49 -17.36 -2.08 -1.35
CA ARG A 49 -18.30 -2.67 -0.38
C ARG A 49 -17.83 -2.54 1.07
N ALA A 50 -16.69 -1.89 1.31
CA ALA A 50 -16.25 -1.54 2.65
C ALA A 50 -17.34 -0.74 3.39
N PRO A 51 -17.62 -1.05 4.66
CA PRO A 51 -18.48 -0.19 5.47
C PRO A 51 -17.79 1.14 5.76
N SER A 52 -18.60 2.18 5.95
CA SER A 52 -18.11 3.47 6.43
C SER A 52 -19.15 4.14 7.33
N GLY A 53 -18.71 4.95 8.28
CA GLY A 53 -19.60 5.70 9.17
C GLY A 53 -20.62 6.49 8.37
N VAL A 54 -21.92 6.32 8.66
CA VAL A 54 -23.05 6.91 7.95
C VAL A 54 -22.98 6.80 6.42
N ASN A 55 -22.28 5.76 5.94
CA ASN A 55 -22.04 5.51 4.52
C ASN A 55 -21.28 6.65 3.79
N THR A 56 -20.34 7.26 4.46
CA THR A 56 -19.57 8.41 3.96
C THR A 56 -18.73 8.08 2.72
N GLN A 57 -18.22 6.85 2.60
CA GLN A 57 -17.41 6.38 1.46
C GLN A 57 -16.25 7.33 1.13
N PRO A 58 -15.29 7.53 2.07
CA PRO A 58 -14.32 8.62 2.01
C PRO A 58 -13.21 8.44 0.97
N TRP A 59 -13.14 7.29 0.34
CA TRP A 59 -12.07 6.92 -0.58
C TRP A 59 -12.22 7.57 -1.95
N LYS A 60 -11.11 8.14 -2.43
CA LYS A 60 -10.91 8.58 -3.80
C LYS A 60 -9.65 7.90 -4.32
N VAL A 61 -9.67 7.44 -5.55
CA VAL A 61 -8.58 6.63 -6.13
C VAL A 61 -8.25 7.11 -7.52
N THR A 62 -7.00 7.50 -7.74
CA THR A 62 -6.44 7.71 -9.07
C THR A 62 -5.66 6.48 -9.48
N VAL A 63 -6.06 5.85 -10.59
CA VAL A 63 -5.39 4.69 -11.16
C VAL A 63 -4.45 5.16 -12.26
N LEU A 64 -3.17 4.82 -12.15
CA LEU A 64 -2.11 5.19 -13.06
C LEU A 64 -1.61 3.96 -13.80
N MET A 65 -1.57 4.02 -15.13
CA MET A 65 -1.10 2.95 -16.02
C MET A 65 -0.30 3.56 -17.16
N GLY A 66 0.65 2.79 -17.73
CA GLY A 66 1.44 3.21 -18.87
C GLY A 66 2.11 4.58 -18.66
N GLU A 67 2.06 5.45 -19.66
CA GLU A 67 2.75 6.75 -19.67
C GLU A 67 2.40 7.63 -18.47
N ALA A 68 1.15 7.65 -18.00
CA ALA A 68 0.76 8.46 -16.85
C ALA A 68 1.45 8.00 -15.56
N LYS A 69 1.65 6.68 -15.38
CA LYS A 69 2.40 6.14 -14.24
C LYS A 69 3.88 6.51 -14.33
N GLU A 70 4.47 6.34 -15.51
CA GLU A 70 5.89 6.65 -15.74
C GLU A 70 6.18 8.14 -15.51
N ALA A 71 5.35 9.03 -16.07
CA ALA A 71 5.52 10.47 -15.91
C ALA A 71 5.44 10.94 -14.45
N LEU A 72 4.51 10.37 -13.63
CA LEU A 72 4.50 10.67 -12.19
C LEU A 72 5.75 10.13 -11.51
N SER A 73 6.16 8.90 -11.86
CA SER A 73 7.35 8.26 -11.30
C SER A 73 8.61 9.10 -11.56
N GLU A 74 8.80 9.59 -12.78
CA GLU A 74 9.93 10.43 -13.16
C GLU A 74 9.97 11.73 -12.33
N ARG A 75 8.86 12.43 -12.21
CA ARG A 75 8.77 13.67 -11.41
C ARG A 75 9.11 13.43 -9.94
N ILE A 76 8.60 12.34 -9.35
CA ILE A 76 8.90 12.03 -7.95
C ILE A 76 10.37 11.62 -7.79
N LEU A 77 10.94 10.85 -8.72
CA LEU A 77 12.35 10.46 -8.68
C LEU A 77 13.28 11.67 -8.83
N GLU A 78 12.97 12.61 -9.71
CA GLU A 78 13.69 13.87 -9.82
C GLU A 78 13.72 14.62 -8.49
N ALA A 79 12.58 14.72 -7.82
CA ALA A 79 12.49 15.34 -6.49
C ALA A 79 13.18 14.50 -5.39
N HIS A 80 13.16 13.16 -5.49
CA HIS A 80 13.82 12.24 -4.57
C HIS A 80 15.35 12.36 -4.65
N ASP A 81 15.88 12.50 -5.85
CA ASP A 81 17.32 12.57 -6.13
C ASP A 81 17.88 13.99 -6.00
N ALA A 82 17.03 14.98 -5.72
CA ALA A 82 17.46 16.36 -5.51
C ALA A 82 18.44 16.47 -4.33
N PRO A 83 19.51 17.30 -4.43
CA PRO A 83 20.57 17.42 -3.40
C PRO A 83 20.04 17.72 -2.00
N GLU A 84 18.95 18.48 -1.89
CA GLU A 84 18.31 18.86 -0.62
C GLU A 84 17.73 17.65 0.13
N ARG A 85 17.44 16.56 -0.59
CA ARG A 85 16.90 15.30 -0.04
C ARG A 85 17.93 14.19 0.04
N ALA A 86 19.18 14.45 -0.33
CA ALA A 86 20.24 13.47 -0.30
C ALA A 86 20.43 12.90 1.12
N GLY A 87 20.10 11.62 1.29
CA GLY A 87 20.17 10.91 2.57
C GLY A 87 18.91 10.94 3.42
N SER A 88 17.84 11.59 2.99
CA SER A 88 16.51 11.46 3.59
C SER A 88 15.91 10.11 3.20
N ILE A 89 15.66 9.25 4.17
CA ILE A 89 14.98 7.98 3.97
C ILE A 89 13.71 8.03 4.81
N GLY A 90 12.55 8.25 4.17
CA GLY A 90 11.30 8.14 4.88
C GLY A 90 10.27 9.22 4.57
N VAL A 91 9.17 9.17 5.30
CA VAL A 91 7.98 10.01 5.19
C VAL A 91 8.13 11.23 6.11
N ASP A 92 9.27 11.92 6.05
CA ASP A 92 9.62 12.93 7.05
C ASP A 92 8.84 14.26 6.90
N VAL A 93 8.15 14.47 5.77
CA VAL A 93 7.35 15.68 5.51
C VAL A 93 6.08 15.30 4.76
N GLY A 94 5.12 14.74 5.47
CA GLY A 94 3.80 14.43 4.92
C GLY A 94 2.74 15.43 5.35
N GLU A 95 1.57 15.38 4.74
CA GLU A 95 0.40 16.17 5.17
C GLU A 95 -0.23 15.66 6.46
N TYR A 96 0.22 14.52 6.95
CA TYR A 96 -0.19 13.93 8.23
C TYR A 96 0.91 13.03 8.80
N ASP A 97 0.86 12.81 10.10
CA ASP A 97 1.82 11.97 10.81
C ASP A 97 1.50 10.47 10.61
N TYR A 98 2.21 9.84 9.68
CA TYR A 98 2.07 8.39 9.45
C TYR A 98 2.78 7.58 10.53
N TYR A 99 3.95 8.06 11.00
CA TYR A 99 4.74 7.41 12.04
C TYR A 99 4.79 8.24 13.31
N PRO A 100 4.97 7.60 14.48
CA PRO A 100 5.19 8.35 15.71
C PRO A 100 6.53 9.08 15.65
N THR A 101 6.61 10.24 16.28
CA THR A 101 7.85 11.01 16.43
C THR A 101 8.87 10.27 17.28
N GLU A 102 8.41 9.49 18.26
CA GLU A 102 9.23 8.65 19.12
C GLU A 102 8.77 7.19 19.05
N TRP A 103 9.73 6.31 18.76
CA TRP A 103 9.47 4.88 18.66
C TRP A 103 9.79 4.18 19.98
N VAL A 104 8.82 3.44 20.52
CA VAL A 104 8.95 2.65 21.76
C VAL A 104 8.79 1.15 21.48
N SER A 105 9.24 0.31 22.43
CA SER A 105 9.00 -1.13 22.42
C SER A 105 7.48 -1.43 22.48
N PRO A 106 7.00 -2.47 21.79
CA PRO A 106 7.70 -3.43 20.89
C PRO A 106 7.76 -2.96 19.42
N TYR A 107 7.36 -1.74 19.11
CA TYR A 107 7.22 -1.25 17.74
C TYR A 107 8.57 -0.97 17.09
N ILE A 108 9.52 -0.43 17.87
CA ILE A 108 10.87 -0.13 17.37
C ILE A 108 11.61 -1.39 16.94
N GLU A 109 11.47 -2.51 17.68
CA GLU A 109 12.08 -3.79 17.36
C GLU A 109 11.52 -4.36 16.06
N ARG A 110 10.18 -4.30 15.88
CA ARG A 110 9.51 -4.75 14.66
C ARG A 110 9.94 -3.93 13.44
N ARG A 111 10.03 -2.61 13.60
CA ARG A 111 10.49 -1.70 12.56
C ARG A 111 11.94 -2.01 12.16
N ARG A 112 12.83 -2.23 13.13
CA ARG A 112 14.23 -2.57 12.87
C ARG A 112 14.36 -3.93 12.19
N LYS A 113 13.62 -4.92 12.69
CA LYS A 113 13.64 -6.28 12.12
C LYS A 113 13.26 -6.28 10.65
N ILE A 114 12.14 -5.66 10.28
CA ILE A 114 11.70 -5.63 8.88
C ILE A 114 12.73 -4.94 7.96
N GLY A 115 13.38 -3.88 8.43
CA GLY A 115 14.43 -3.20 7.69
C GLY A 115 15.66 -4.09 7.48
N TRP A 116 16.11 -4.77 8.53
CA TRP A 116 17.27 -5.67 8.43
C TRP A 116 16.99 -6.88 7.55
N ASP A 117 15.82 -7.51 7.70
CA ASP A 117 15.43 -8.67 6.90
C ASP A 117 15.36 -8.29 5.40
N LEU A 118 14.76 -7.14 5.07
CA LEU A 118 14.64 -6.67 3.67
C LEU A 118 16.03 -6.36 3.07
N TYR A 119 16.82 -5.53 3.76
CA TYR A 119 18.14 -5.15 3.24
C TYR A 119 19.10 -6.31 3.22
N GLY A 120 18.97 -7.27 4.15
CA GLY A 120 19.74 -8.52 4.12
C GLY A 120 19.46 -9.36 2.86
N LEU A 121 18.18 -9.51 2.47
CA LEU A 121 17.79 -10.19 1.23
C LEU A 121 18.35 -9.50 -0.03
N LEU A 122 18.44 -8.17 0.00
CA LEU A 122 18.97 -7.36 -1.09
C LEU A 122 20.53 -7.26 -1.08
N GLY A 123 21.18 -7.81 -0.07
CA GLY A 123 22.63 -7.69 0.10
C GLY A 123 23.08 -6.24 0.31
N ILE A 124 22.23 -5.39 0.89
CA ILE A 124 22.54 -3.98 1.21
C ILE A 124 23.10 -3.92 2.63
N ALA A 125 24.37 -3.55 2.75
CA ALA A 125 25.04 -3.45 4.04
C ALA A 125 24.54 -2.25 4.85
N LYS A 126 24.62 -2.37 6.19
CA LYS A 126 24.33 -1.26 7.10
C LYS A 126 25.28 -0.09 6.81
N GLY A 127 24.72 1.09 6.55
CA GLY A 127 25.48 2.30 6.24
C GLY A 127 25.77 2.51 4.76
N ASP A 128 25.39 1.60 3.87
CA ASP A 128 25.43 1.78 2.42
C ASP A 128 24.30 2.71 1.97
N LYS A 129 24.49 4.01 2.24
CA LYS A 129 23.47 5.03 2.00
C LYS A 129 23.07 5.13 0.53
N ALA A 130 24.02 4.93 -0.39
CA ALA A 130 23.73 5.04 -1.82
C ALA A 130 22.79 3.93 -2.28
N ARG A 131 23.07 2.66 -1.91
CA ARG A 131 22.19 1.54 -2.24
C ARG A 131 20.86 1.59 -1.48
N MET A 132 20.85 2.09 -0.25
CA MET A 132 19.61 2.31 0.51
C MET A 132 18.74 3.38 -0.16
N HIS A 133 19.33 4.49 -0.63
CA HIS A 133 18.62 5.56 -1.36
C HIS A 133 18.03 5.03 -2.67
N ALA A 134 18.84 4.33 -3.47
CA ALA A 134 18.37 3.71 -4.72
C ALA A 134 17.22 2.72 -4.49
N GLN A 135 17.32 1.87 -3.45
CA GLN A 135 16.26 0.93 -3.08
C GLN A 135 14.99 1.65 -2.62
N HIS A 136 15.14 2.77 -1.90
CA HIS A 136 14.00 3.57 -1.47
C HIS A 136 13.32 4.25 -2.67
N GLY A 137 14.10 4.73 -3.65
CA GLY A 137 13.60 5.30 -4.90
C GLY A 137 12.71 4.34 -5.70
N ARG A 138 12.90 3.02 -5.56
CA ARG A 138 12.02 2.03 -6.22
C ARG A 138 10.56 2.13 -5.79
N ASN A 139 10.26 2.68 -4.60
CA ASN A 139 8.88 2.97 -4.22
C ASN A 139 8.19 3.86 -5.24
N TYR A 140 8.89 4.86 -5.76
CA TYR A 140 8.33 5.89 -6.64
C TYR A 140 8.17 5.43 -8.09
N ARG A 141 8.75 4.29 -8.42
CA ARG A 141 8.46 3.52 -9.64
C ARG A 141 7.39 2.46 -9.43
N PHE A 142 6.69 2.51 -8.29
CA PHE A 142 5.73 1.48 -7.89
C PHE A 142 6.34 0.06 -7.89
N PHE A 143 7.64 -0.06 -7.59
CA PHE A 143 8.41 -1.32 -7.66
C PHE A 143 8.29 -2.00 -9.03
N ASP A 144 8.19 -1.20 -10.10
CA ASP A 144 8.02 -1.61 -11.51
C ASP A 144 6.68 -2.31 -11.82
N ALA A 145 5.68 -2.21 -10.92
CA ALA A 145 4.33 -2.72 -11.14
C ALA A 145 3.66 -2.04 -12.35
N PRO A 146 2.85 -2.78 -13.15
CA PRO A 146 2.14 -2.22 -14.29
C PRO A 146 1.05 -1.22 -13.90
N VAL A 147 0.58 -1.26 -12.66
CA VAL A 147 -0.44 -0.34 -12.13
C VAL A 147 0.05 0.32 -10.86
N GLY A 148 -0.04 1.64 -10.82
CA GLY A 148 0.09 2.46 -9.63
C GLY A 148 -1.26 3.03 -9.22
N LEU A 149 -1.52 3.11 -7.92
CA LEU A 149 -2.71 3.75 -7.38
C LEU A 149 -2.28 4.84 -6.39
N ILE A 150 -2.90 6.01 -6.50
CA ILE A 150 -2.79 7.08 -5.51
C ILE A 150 -4.16 7.24 -4.86
N PHE A 151 -4.17 7.21 -3.55
CA PHE A 151 -5.37 7.32 -2.72
C PHE A 151 -5.41 8.69 -2.07
N THR A 152 -6.56 9.35 -2.16
CA THR A 152 -6.78 10.67 -1.56
C THR A 152 -8.03 10.69 -0.70
N ILE A 153 -8.10 11.64 0.23
CA ILE A 153 -9.24 11.85 1.12
C ILE A 153 -9.55 13.35 1.20
N ASP A 154 -10.79 13.70 1.42
CA ASP A 154 -11.15 15.09 1.68
C ASP A 154 -10.64 15.54 3.06
N ARG A 155 -10.01 16.72 3.12
CA ARG A 155 -9.35 17.27 4.33
C ARG A 155 -10.30 17.51 5.50
N ILE A 156 -11.60 17.67 5.23
CA ILE A 156 -12.61 17.83 6.29
C ILE A 156 -12.86 16.55 7.08
N LEU A 157 -12.51 15.39 6.51
CA LEU A 157 -12.75 14.07 7.10
C LEU A 157 -11.69 13.77 8.17
N ARG A 158 -12.13 13.18 9.29
CA ARG A 158 -11.31 12.95 10.49
C ARG A 158 -11.02 11.46 10.70
N GLN A 159 -10.43 11.14 11.87
CA GLN A 159 -9.93 9.79 12.20
C GLN A 159 -10.93 8.65 11.93
N GLY A 160 -12.24 8.88 12.13
CA GLY A 160 -13.26 7.87 11.81
C GLY A 160 -13.23 7.46 10.35
N SER A 161 -13.14 8.42 9.43
CA SER A 161 -13.05 8.15 8.00
C SER A 161 -11.73 7.49 7.60
N TRP A 162 -10.66 7.70 8.36
CA TRP A 162 -9.39 7.00 8.16
C TRP A 162 -9.48 5.51 8.54
N LEU A 163 -10.26 5.18 9.58
CA LEU A 163 -10.57 3.77 9.90
C LEU A 163 -11.35 3.12 8.75
N ASP A 164 -12.38 3.80 8.24
CA ASP A 164 -13.16 3.35 7.08
C ASP A 164 -12.28 3.14 5.85
N TYR A 165 -11.34 4.07 5.62
CA TYR A 165 -10.38 3.98 4.53
C TYR A 165 -9.47 2.77 4.66
N GLY A 166 -9.01 2.46 5.87
CA GLY A 166 -8.23 1.25 6.15
C GLY A 166 -8.99 -0.04 5.80
N ILE A 167 -10.30 -0.09 6.06
CA ILE A 167 -11.15 -1.23 5.67
C ILE A 167 -11.24 -1.35 4.15
N PHE A 168 -11.43 -0.23 3.45
CA PHE A 168 -11.43 -0.20 1.98
C PHE A 168 -10.12 -0.73 1.39
N LEU A 169 -8.97 -0.26 1.88
CA LEU A 169 -7.64 -0.73 1.45
C LEU A 169 -7.46 -2.23 1.74
N GLY A 170 -7.92 -2.72 2.88
CA GLY A 170 -7.90 -4.14 3.22
C GLY A 170 -8.72 -4.97 2.23
N ASN A 171 -9.94 -4.53 1.92
CA ASN A 171 -10.80 -5.17 0.93
C ASN A 171 -10.16 -5.19 -0.47
N LEU A 172 -9.57 -4.06 -0.90
CA LEU A 172 -8.88 -3.96 -2.18
C LEU A 172 -7.74 -4.96 -2.28
N MET A 173 -6.89 -5.03 -1.25
CA MET A 173 -5.76 -5.95 -1.22
C MET A 173 -6.21 -7.41 -1.24
N THR A 174 -7.28 -7.76 -0.53
CA THR A 174 -7.86 -9.11 -0.52
C THR A 174 -8.46 -9.45 -1.88
N ALA A 175 -9.22 -8.53 -2.49
CA ALA A 175 -9.82 -8.71 -3.80
C ALA A 175 -8.75 -8.88 -4.91
N ALA A 176 -7.62 -8.18 -4.81
CA ALA A 176 -6.48 -8.34 -5.70
C ALA A 176 -5.89 -9.76 -5.56
N ARG A 177 -5.62 -10.21 -4.32
CA ARG A 177 -5.08 -11.55 -4.07
C ARG A 177 -6.01 -12.67 -4.55
N ALA A 178 -7.32 -12.51 -4.37
CA ALA A 178 -8.32 -13.45 -4.89
C ALA A 178 -8.28 -13.59 -6.43
N ARG A 179 -7.65 -12.64 -7.13
CA ARG A 179 -7.44 -12.64 -8.59
C ARG A 179 -5.99 -12.98 -8.98
N GLY A 180 -5.17 -13.43 -8.03
CA GLY A 180 -3.77 -13.77 -8.26
C GLY A 180 -2.82 -12.57 -8.34
N LEU A 181 -3.34 -11.35 -8.21
CA LEU A 181 -2.52 -10.13 -8.19
C LEU A 181 -1.94 -9.85 -6.80
N ASP A 182 -0.82 -9.14 -6.79
CA ASP A 182 -0.14 -8.72 -5.58
C ASP A 182 -0.22 -7.21 -5.41
N PRO A 183 -0.73 -6.73 -4.27
CA PRO A 183 -0.71 -5.31 -3.91
C PRO A 183 0.44 -5.00 -2.96
N CYS A 184 1.00 -3.79 -3.05
CA CYS A 184 1.93 -3.25 -2.05
C CYS A 184 1.55 -1.82 -1.69
N PRO A 185 0.95 -1.57 -0.51
CA PRO A 185 0.72 -0.21 -0.03
C PRO A 185 2.03 0.46 0.35
N GLN A 186 2.17 1.76 -0.01
CA GLN A 186 3.43 2.50 0.04
C GLN A 186 3.23 3.88 0.66
N ALA A 187 3.51 4.01 1.95
CA ALA A 187 3.49 5.30 2.65
C ALA A 187 4.55 6.28 2.12
N ALA A 188 5.58 5.80 1.43
CA ALA A 188 6.64 6.64 0.86
C ALA A 188 6.11 7.79 -0.02
N PHE A 189 5.00 7.60 -0.71
CA PHE A 189 4.39 8.63 -1.56
C PHE A 189 3.90 9.86 -0.79
N ILE A 190 3.61 9.74 0.51
CA ILE A 190 3.13 10.85 1.35
C ILE A 190 4.15 11.99 1.40
N GLY A 191 5.44 11.67 1.42
CA GLY A 191 6.52 12.66 1.41
C GLY A 191 6.67 13.45 0.10
N PHE A 192 5.92 13.09 -0.95
CA PHE A 192 5.90 13.76 -2.26
C PHE A 192 4.49 14.24 -2.63
N HIS A 193 3.66 14.50 -1.61
CA HIS A 193 2.28 14.91 -1.81
C HIS A 193 2.16 16.14 -2.71
N GLU A 194 3.06 17.12 -2.62
CA GLU A 194 3.06 18.33 -3.45
C GLU A 194 3.25 18.00 -4.94
N VAL A 195 4.22 17.15 -5.26
CA VAL A 195 4.47 16.68 -6.64
C VAL A 195 3.25 15.92 -7.18
N ILE A 196 2.64 15.07 -6.32
CA ILE A 196 1.45 14.31 -6.67
C ILE A 196 0.25 15.23 -6.89
N GLN A 197 0.05 16.21 -6.00
CA GLN A 197 -1.04 17.18 -6.10
C GLN A 197 -0.95 18.00 -7.39
N GLU A 198 0.25 18.47 -7.73
CA GLU A 198 0.50 19.20 -8.96
C GLU A 198 0.23 18.34 -10.19
N TYR A 199 0.85 17.15 -10.25
CA TYR A 199 0.74 16.27 -11.41
C TYR A 199 -0.68 15.80 -11.68
N LEU A 200 -1.42 15.44 -10.62
CA LEU A 200 -2.80 14.96 -10.73
C LEU A 200 -3.82 16.08 -10.73
N ALA A 201 -3.40 17.34 -10.63
CA ALA A 201 -4.27 18.50 -10.50
C ALA A 201 -5.33 18.30 -9.39
N LEU A 202 -4.91 17.79 -8.23
CA LEU A 202 -5.83 17.55 -7.12
C LEU A 202 -6.37 18.87 -6.57
N PRO A 203 -7.67 18.93 -6.23
CA PRO A 203 -8.20 20.13 -5.60
C PRO A 203 -7.57 20.35 -4.21
N PRO A 204 -7.44 21.61 -3.76
CA PRO A 204 -6.88 21.93 -2.43
C PRO A 204 -7.59 21.26 -1.25
N SER A 205 -8.84 20.83 -1.44
CA SER A 205 -9.63 20.08 -0.46
C SER A 205 -9.18 18.63 -0.29
N GLU A 206 -8.36 18.10 -1.20
CA GLU A 206 -7.90 16.72 -1.13
C GLU A 206 -6.50 16.61 -0.54
N MET A 207 -6.27 15.51 0.15
CA MET A 207 -4.99 15.14 0.77
C MET A 207 -4.58 13.74 0.32
N VAL A 208 -3.29 13.55 0.04
CA VAL A 208 -2.74 12.25 -0.31
C VAL A 208 -2.68 11.34 0.92
N VAL A 209 -3.34 10.19 0.84
CA VAL A 209 -3.38 9.18 1.92
C VAL A 209 -2.22 8.20 1.81
N ILE A 210 -2.05 7.57 0.64
CA ILE A 210 -1.05 6.53 0.41
C ILE A 210 -0.94 6.24 -1.09
N GLY A 211 0.18 5.63 -1.52
CA GLY A 211 0.27 4.99 -2.82
C GLY A 211 0.13 3.47 -2.70
N MET A 212 -0.09 2.79 -3.83
CA MET A 212 -0.08 1.33 -3.89
C MET A 212 0.37 0.85 -5.26
N SER A 213 1.28 -0.11 -5.28
CA SER A 213 1.63 -0.90 -6.46
C SER A 213 0.65 -2.05 -6.62
N LEU A 214 0.29 -2.40 -7.86
CA LEU A 214 -0.56 -3.55 -8.17
C LEU A 214 -0.08 -4.24 -9.44
N GLY A 215 0.15 -5.55 -9.37
CA GLY A 215 0.63 -6.34 -10.49
C GLY A 215 0.87 -7.80 -10.11
N TRP A 216 1.65 -8.49 -10.91
CA TRP A 216 2.09 -9.87 -10.69
C TRP A 216 3.46 -9.84 -10.02
N ALA A 217 3.59 -10.49 -8.86
CA ALA A 217 4.89 -10.57 -8.18
C ALA A 217 5.94 -11.25 -9.08
N ASP A 218 7.16 -10.69 -9.10
CA ASP A 218 8.31 -11.39 -9.64
C ASP A 218 8.74 -12.49 -8.65
N PRO A 219 8.61 -13.79 -9.00
CA PRO A 219 8.92 -14.89 -8.09
C PRO A 219 10.44 -15.02 -7.83
N ASP A 220 11.27 -14.50 -8.70
CA ASP A 220 12.73 -14.64 -8.64
C ASP A 220 13.37 -13.50 -7.83
N ALA A 221 12.68 -12.41 -7.62
CA ALA A 221 13.17 -11.25 -6.89
C ALA A 221 13.43 -11.59 -5.41
N PRO A 222 14.65 -11.34 -4.87
CA PRO A 222 15.02 -11.69 -3.50
C PRO A 222 14.15 -10.99 -2.46
N GLU A 223 13.78 -9.73 -2.67
CA GLU A 223 12.92 -8.96 -1.76
C GLU A 223 11.51 -9.53 -1.61
N ASN A 224 11.04 -10.28 -2.60
CA ASN A 224 9.75 -10.95 -2.56
C ASN A 224 9.75 -12.26 -1.76
N ARG A 225 10.92 -12.70 -1.29
CA ARG A 225 11.03 -13.83 -0.36
C ARG A 225 10.75 -13.43 1.09
N LEU A 226 10.64 -12.13 1.37
CA LEU A 226 10.38 -11.61 2.70
C LEU A 226 8.99 -12.01 3.19
N VAL A 227 8.94 -12.83 4.24
CA VAL A 227 7.73 -13.19 4.97
C VAL A 227 7.78 -12.60 6.37
N THR A 228 6.81 -11.75 6.69
CA THR A 228 6.74 -11.09 8.00
C THR A 228 5.94 -11.89 9.01
N GLU A 229 6.47 -11.98 10.22
CA GLU A 229 5.80 -12.64 11.35
C GLU A 229 4.54 -11.87 11.79
N ARG A 230 3.67 -12.56 12.51
CA ARG A 230 2.55 -11.99 13.24
C ARG A 230 2.62 -12.45 14.69
N VAL A 231 2.23 -11.57 15.61
CA VAL A 231 2.10 -11.96 17.01
C VAL A 231 0.91 -12.91 17.19
N PRO A 232 0.96 -13.83 18.17
CA PRO A 232 -0.15 -14.71 18.50
C PRO A 232 -1.39 -13.92 18.92
N VAL A 233 -2.59 -14.48 18.69
CA VAL A 233 -3.87 -13.86 19.06
C VAL A 233 -3.92 -13.48 20.53
N SER A 234 -3.36 -14.29 21.42
CA SER A 234 -3.28 -14.03 22.87
C SER A 234 -2.52 -12.75 23.24
N THR A 235 -1.69 -12.21 22.31
CA THR A 235 -0.95 -10.96 22.56
C THR A 235 -1.82 -9.72 22.38
N PHE A 236 -2.85 -9.77 21.55
CA PHE A 236 -3.66 -8.60 21.19
C PHE A 236 -5.18 -8.78 21.44
N ALA A 237 -5.63 -9.99 21.79
CA ALA A 237 -7.03 -10.27 22.08
C ALA A 237 -7.18 -10.77 23.52
N ARG A 238 -8.19 -10.24 24.22
CA ARG A 238 -8.60 -10.69 25.55
C ARG A 238 -10.02 -11.23 25.47
N PHE A 239 -10.23 -12.45 25.98
CA PHE A 239 -11.54 -13.07 26.13
C PHE A 239 -12.04 -12.85 27.56
N LEU A 240 -13.28 -12.45 27.70
CA LEU A 240 -13.98 -12.31 28.99
C LEU A 240 -15.20 -13.24 28.89
N ASP A 241 -15.23 -14.27 29.74
CA ASP A 241 -16.30 -15.28 29.83
C ASP A 241 -17.24 -14.95 30.97
#